data_31272f38868d3db59bf22a68e30e82c7
#
_entry.id   31272f38868d3db59bf22a68e30e82c7
#
_cell.length_a   1.000
_cell.length_b   1.000
_cell.length_c   1.000
_cell.angle_alpha   90.00
_cell.angle_beta   90.00
_cell.angle_gamma   90.00
#
_symmetry.space_group_name_H-M   'P 1'
#
loop_
_entity.id
_entity.type
_entity.pdbx_description
1 polymer ?
#
loop_
_entity_poly.entity_id
_entity_poly.type
_entity_poly.pdbx_seq_one_letter_code
_entity_poly.pdbx_strand_id
1 'polypeptide(L)'
;MSKYYENNFEHNLPSEIFKKFIGCVDSEYGYSVALKLTEFKSTDRGFRIAGTDAEARAGKWIAEEMKRIGLKNVTIEEFPVDCWDFREAYVTVLSEENEPAPMFAGSFPGVPEIGDEIITGEVVYVAEGTAAYYENLDLRDKIVLIDTDCYHTYWFDSLFTQAEIRGAKAIIATVTDQGPGTYRDDLITIQNMQTKIDTPAVMMTKHDGEILRNALKEGKKLKVSISMDLNTRKSVAHYVYGMIMGKNPDKYIIASGHYDAYWEGFQDNASSVGSVLTIAKAMIDSGYEPDKTFIFMVNGAEEFGTKNTRYDFCTGANAIIHRHPEWVKNTVLFNNYELSAITDTEHLELNIAPCFVKIIKSLLRIFGYNGDFSYIMPKGVGADDGVFAKQGVPTYMTVCTHFSDVEAMGESLGEYAIENYDHTQFDNKDTYNAEVFDFNNKLNGMINIAVDMMPYIPADYAQEMDMYIDSINTSEMRAFYRKAEELKKIAEEIKEKSTILYNHAIILNQSNVCKHANEYVELMLEINRIVQKEMCRFDPFHQFIYSHV
;
A
#
# COMPACT_ATOMS: atom_id res chain seq x y z
N MET A 1 -18.87 -31.80 0.85
CA MET A 1 -17.71 -31.82 -0.07
C MET A 1 -16.51 -30.98 0.42
N SER A 2 -16.70 -29.91 1.22
CA SER A 2 -15.59 -29.05 1.68
C SER A 2 -14.57 -29.73 2.62
N LYS A 3 -14.99 -30.64 3.49
CA LYS A 3 -14.11 -31.32 4.46
C LYS A 3 -13.05 -32.27 3.85
N TYR A 4 -13.22 -32.74 2.62
CA TYR A 4 -12.32 -33.73 2.01
C TYR A 4 -11.06 -33.05 1.41
N TYR A 5 -11.13 -31.77 1.06
CA TYR A 5 -10.04 -31.07 0.40
C TYR A 5 -9.13 -30.29 1.37
N GLU A 6 -9.63 -29.94 2.55
CA GLU A 6 -8.87 -29.22 3.56
C GLU A 6 -7.75 -30.07 4.21
N ASN A 7 -7.93 -31.39 4.29
CA ASN A 7 -6.95 -32.32 4.92
C ASN A 7 -5.80 -32.72 3.99
N ASN A 8 -5.80 -32.32 2.73
CA ASN A 8 -4.86 -32.87 1.74
C ASN A 8 -3.59 -32.02 1.56
N PHE A 9 -3.59 -30.76 2.00
CA PHE A 9 -2.39 -29.94 2.06
C PHE A 9 -1.45 -30.36 3.20
N GLU A 10 -1.99 -30.80 4.35
CA GLU A 10 -1.21 -31.13 5.55
C GLU A 10 -0.20 -32.26 5.33
N HIS A 11 -0.51 -33.20 4.42
CA HIS A 11 0.29 -34.43 4.29
C HIS A 11 1.55 -34.29 3.43
N ASN A 12 1.75 -33.19 2.71
CA ASN A 12 2.84 -33.05 1.74
C ASN A 12 3.85 -31.92 2.02
N LEU A 13 3.63 -31.11 3.06
CA LEU A 13 4.57 -30.06 3.44
C LEU A 13 5.51 -30.58 4.56
N PRO A 14 6.83 -30.71 4.30
CA PRO A 14 7.78 -31.24 5.28
C PRO A 14 7.93 -30.29 6.47
N SER A 15 7.38 -30.64 7.61
CA SER A 15 7.41 -29.84 8.85
C SER A 15 8.82 -29.43 9.30
N GLU A 16 9.83 -30.23 8.99
CA GLU A 16 11.22 -29.97 9.38
C GLU A 16 11.82 -28.76 8.65
N ILE A 17 11.41 -28.47 7.41
CA ILE A 17 11.86 -27.28 6.68
C ILE A 17 11.35 -26.02 7.37
N PHE A 18 10.07 -26.00 7.73
CA PHE A 18 9.46 -24.86 8.44
C PHE A 18 10.07 -24.67 9.82
N LYS A 19 10.32 -25.75 10.58
CA LYS A 19 10.98 -25.66 11.89
C LYS A 19 12.38 -25.06 11.77
N LYS A 20 13.16 -25.47 10.76
CA LYS A 20 14.49 -24.88 10.51
C LYS A 20 14.39 -23.41 10.17
N PHE A 21 13.48 -23.05 9.26
CA PHE A 21 13.26 -21.66 8.87
C PHE A 21 12.86 -20.80 10.09
N ILE A 22 11.82 -21.22 10.83
CA ILE A 22 11.34 -20.52 12.04
C ILE A 22 12.46 -20.35 13.07
N GLY A 23 13.29 -21.38 13.26
CA GLY A 23 14.44 -21.33 14.18
C GLY A 23 15.55 -20.38 13.74
N CYS A 24 15.55 -19.92 12.49
CA CYS A 24 16.50 -18.93 11.94
C CYS A 24 15.91 -17.53 11.81
N VAL A 25 14.61 -17.33 12.07
CA VAL A 25 14.00 -15.99 12.05
C VAL A 25 14.55 -15.17 13.21
N ASP A 26 15.19 -14.07 12.87
CA ASP A 26 15.83 -13.11 13.78
C ASP A 26 15.11 -11.76 13.66
N SER A 27 14.00 -11.62 14.39
CA SER A 27 13.16 -10.42 14.32
C SER A 27 13.85 -9.17 14.94
N GLU A 28 14.79 -9.35 15.87
CA GLU A 28 15.63 -8.26 16.39
C GLU A 28 16.52 -7.67 15.29
N TYR A 29 17.05 -8.53 14.41
CA TYR A 29 17.78 -8.07 13.22
C TYR A 29 16.87 -7.21 12.35
N GLY A 30 15.66 -7.66 12.03
CA GLY A 30 14.69 -6.90 11.23
C GLY A 30 14.33 -5.56 11.86
N TYR A 31 14.11 -5.53 13.17
CA TYR A 31 13.90 -4.29 13.91
C TYR A 31 15.10 -3.33 13.79
N SER A 32 16.33 -3.85 13.89
CA SER A 32 17.54 -3.04 13.70
C SER A 32 17.66 -2.45 12.30
N VAL A 33 17.19 -3.18 11.27
CA VAL A 33 17.10 -2.70 9.88
C VAL A 33 16.10 -1.54 9.78
N ALA A 34 14.91 -1.71 10.33
CA ALA A 34 13.87 -0.68 10.34
C ALA A 34 14.36 0.60 11.03
N LEU A 35 14.94 0.48 12.22
CA LEU A 35 15.54 1.62 12.93
C LEU A 35 16.63 2.31 12.11
N LYS A 36 17.47 1.55 11.43
CA LYS A 36 18.53 2.13 10.59
C LYS A 36 17.97 2.92 9.43
N LEU A 37 16.85 2.49 8.84
CA LEU A 37 16.20 3.21 7.76
C LEU A 37 15.66 4.56 8.20
N THR A 38 15.13 4.70 9.41
CA THR A 38 14.64 5.99 9.93
C THR A 38 15.76 7.03 10.13
N GLU A 39 17.04 6.62 10.15
CA GLU A 39 18.16 7.54 10.19
C GLU A 39 18.43 8.23 8.83
N PHE A 40 17.99 7.63 7.71
CA PHE A 40 18.11 8.24 6.38
C PHE A 40 16.93 9.18 6.14
N LYS A 41 17.12 10.43 6.44
CA LYS A 41 16.09 11.46 6.36
C LYS A 41 16.61 12.75 5.74
N SER A 42 15.72 13.51 5.10
CA SER A 42 16.01 14.79 4.44
C SER A 42 15.95 15.97 5.42
N THR A 43 15.18 15.83 6.51
CA THR A 43 14.99 16.86 7.55
C THR A 43 15.06 16.21 8.93
N ASP A 44 15.14 17.04 9.97
CA ASP A 44 15.09 16.54 11.37
C ASP A 44 13.75 15.87 11.70
N ARG A 45 12.69 16.19 10.94
CA ARG A 45 11.34 15.64 11.11
C ARG A 45 11.15 14.31 10.36
N GLY A 46 12.07 13.93 9.47
CA GLY A 46 11.98 12.72 8.67
C GLY A 46 12.14 12.98 7.17
N PHE A 47 11.30 12.33 6.40
CA PHE A 47 11.19 12.35 4.94
C PHE A 47 12.34 11.63 4.20
N ARG A 48 11.97 10.55 3.57
CA ARG A 48 12.84 9.75 2.70
C ARG A 48 12.16 9.58 1.33
N ILE A 49 11.82 10.71 0.73
CA ILE A 49 11.01 10.77 -0.48
C ILE A 49 11.83 10.38 -1.72
N ALA A 50 11.14 9.77 -2.69
CA ALA A 50 11.69 9.39 -3.99
C ALA A 50 12.50 10.53 -4.65
N GLY A 51 13.71 10.20 -5.08
CA GLY A 51 14.60 11.13 -5.77
C GLY A 51 15.33 12.13 -4.87
N THR A 52 15.25 11.98 -3.54
CA THR A 52 16.06 12.73 -2.57
C THR A 52 17.39 12.02 -2.29
N ASP A 53 18.36 12.74 -1.73
CA ASP A 53 19.62 12.14 -1.25
C ASP A 53 19.39 11.13 -0.12
N ALA A 54 18.37 11.34 0.71
CA ALA A 54 18.01 10.42 1.79
C ALA A 54 17.57 9.06 1.24
N GLU A 55 16.71 9.04 0.23
CA GLU A 55 16.27 7.83 -0.49
C GLU A 55 17.48 7.12 -1.13
N ALA A 56 18.31 7.84 -1.87
CA ALA A 56 19.48 7.27 -2.54
C ALA A 56 20.48 6.63 -1.56
N ARG A 57 20.74 7.27 -0.40
CA ARG A 57 21.60 6.73 0.65
C ARG A 57 21.00 5.48 1.29
N ALA A 58 19.68 5.47 1.53
CA ALA A 58 18.97 4.32 2.07
C ALA A 58 19.05 3.13 1.10
N GLY A 59 18.75 3.32 -0.19
CA GLY A 59 18.85 2.26 -1.21
C GLY A 59 20.25 1.67 -1.32
N LYS A 60 21.28 2.51 -1.26
CA LYS A 60 22.68 2.05 -1.27
C LYS A 60 23.01 1.21 -0.04
N TRP A 61 22.59 1.64 1.14
CA TRP A 61 22.80 0.89 2.38
C TRP A 61 22.07 -0.45 2.35
N ILE A 62 20.82 -0.49 1.87
CA ILE A 62 20.07 -1.74 1.71
C ILE A 62 20.80 -2.72 0.80
N ALA A 63 21.35 -2.27 -0.32
CA ALA A 63 22.11 -3.14 -1.22
C ALA A 63 23.36 -3.72 -0.56
N GLU A 64 24.06 -2.96 0.27
CA GLU A 64 25.20 -3.44 1.04
C GLU A 64 24.74 -4.48 2.09
N GLU A 65 23.62 -4.25 2.73
CA GLU A 65 23.04 -5.16 3.70
C GLU A 65 22.55 -6.47 3.05
N MET A 66 21.90 -6.41 1.89
CA MET A 66 21.53 -7.59 1.11
C MET A 66 22.76 -8.45 0.74
N LYS A 67 23.88 -7.83 0.38
CA LYS A 67 25.15 -8.54 0.16
C LYS A 67 25.68 -9.16 1.43
N ARG A 68 25.63 -8.44 2.55
CA ARG A 68 26.12 -8.89 3.86
C ARG A 68 25.40 -10.14 4.35
N ILE A 69 24.07 -10.22 4.17
CA ILE A 69 23.30 -11.42 4.53
C ILE A 69 23.44 -12.57 3.54
N GLY A 70 24.08 -12.36 2.40
CA GLY A 70 24.43 -13.44 1.46
C GLY A 70 23.56 -13.56 0.22
N LEU A 71 22.65 -12.62 -0.05
CA LEU A 71 21.89 -12.57 -1.29
C LEU A 71 22.83 -12.45 -2.51
N LYS A 72 22.45 -13.06 -3.61
CA LYS A 72 23.18 -13.04 -4.88
C LYS A 72 22.58 -12.02 -5.85
N ASN A 73 23.34 -11.63 -6.85
CA ASN A 73 22.91 -10.70 -7.91
C ASN A 73 22.30 -9.41 -7.36
N VAL A 74 22.85 -8.91 -6.24
CA VAL A 74 22.35 -7.67 -5.62
C VAL A 74 22.59 -6.50 -6.57
N THR A 75 21.52 -5.82 -6.94
CA THR A 75 21.50 -4.76 -7.93
C THR A 75 20.72 -3.56 -7.41
N ILE A 76 21.17 -2.36 -7.76
CA ILE A 76 20.43 -1.10 -7.62
C ILE A 76 20.12 -0.64 -9.05
N GLU A 77 18.86 -0.34 -9.33
CA GLU A 77 18.45 0.21 -10.62
C GLU A 77 17.75 1.55 -10.43
N GLU A 78 18.04 2.48 -11.33
CA GLU A 78 17.50 3.84 -11.31
C GLU A 78 16.30 3.98 -12.26
N PHE A 79 15.33 4.80 -11.87
CA PHE A 79 14.20 5.17 -12.73
C PHE A 79 13.82 6.64 -12.50
N PRO A 80 13.25 7.33 -13.52
CA PRO A 80 12.91 8.75 -13.42
C PRO A 80 11.70 8.99 -12.53
N VAL A 81 11.76 10.06 -11.73
CA VAL A 81 10.68 10.52 -10.86
C VAL A 81 10.54 12.04 -10.85
N ASP A 82 9.38 12.50 -10.39
CA ASP A 82 9.15 13.86 -9.91
C ASP A 82 9.44 13.89 -8.41
N CYS A 83 10.56 14.49 -8.03
CA CYS A 83 10.92 14.60 -6.62
C CYS A 83 10.12 15.73 -5.95
N TRP A 84 9.54 15.44 -4.80
CA TRP A 84 8.90 16.36 -3.89
C TRP A 84 9.76 16.46 -2.63
N ASP A 85 10.64 17.47 -2.56
CA ASP A 85 11.60 17.67 -1.45
C ASP A 85 11.05 18.72 -0.49
N PHE A 86 10.16 18.28 0.39
CA PHE A 86 9.52 19.11 1.41
C PHE A 86 10.40 19.25 2.64
N ARG A 87 10.50 20.47 3.16
CA ARG A 87 11.26 20.80 4.35
C ARG A 87 10.38 21.24 5.50
N GLU A 88 9.58 22.29 5.26
CA GLU A 88 8.70 22.87 6.26
C GLU A 88 7.65 23.77 5.61
N ALA A 89 6.53 23.96 6.32
CA ALA A 89 5.55 24.97 5.99
C ALA A 89 5.01 25.58 7.28
N TYR A 90 4.55 26.82 7.19
CA TYR A 90 3.95 27.53 8.31
C TYR A 90 2.73 28.30 7.88
N VAL A 91 1.70 28.29 8.73
CA VAL A 91 0.54 29.18 8.67
C VAL A 91 0.63 30.17 9.82
N THR A 92 0.50 31.45 9.54
CA THR A 92 0.59 32.51 10.55
C THR A 92 -0.65 33.39 10.50
N VAL A 93 -1.37 33.50 11.62
CA VAL A 93 -2.51 34.41 11.72
C VAL A 93 -2.00 35.86 11.84
N LEU A 94 -2.45 36.71 10.94
CA LEU A 94 -2.08 38.13 10.93
C LEU A 94 -3.05 38.92 11.80
N SER A 95 -2.57 39.43 12.94
CA SER A 95 -3.34 40.21 13.91
C SER A 95 -2.61 41.55 14.17
N GLU A 96 -3.39 42.62 14.37
CA GLU A 96 -2.83 43.88 14.81
C GLU A 96 -2.56 43.92 16.33
N GLU A 97 -3.17 43.00 17.07
CA GLU A 97 -3.16 43.00 18.54
C GLU A 97 -2.08 42.07 19.16
N ASN A 98 -1.62 41.09 18.42
CA ASN A 98 -0.67 40.10 18.91
C ASN A 98 0.52 39.90 17.96
N GLU A 99 1.69 39.56 18.50
CA GLU A 99 2.79 39.11 17.66
C GLU A 99 2.40 37.81 16.95
N PRO A 100 2.64 37.74 15.61
CA PRO A 100 2.30 36.53 14.84
C PRO A 100 3.12 35.33 15.31
N ALA A 101 2.45 34.25 15.69
CA ALA A 101 3.09 32.98 16.00
C ALA A 101 2.88 32.03 14.80
N PRO A 102 3.96 31.59 14.13
CA PRO A 102 3.85 30.62 13.04
C PRO A 102 3.47 29.23 13.59
N MET A 103 2.43 28.66 13.01
CA MET A 103 1.98 27.29 13.27
C MET A 103 2.57 26.37 12.20
N PHE A 104 3.25 25.31 12.62
CA PHE A 104 3.84 24.36 11.70
C PHE A 104 2.73 23.62 10.92
N ALA A 105 2.99 23.38 9.62
CA ALA A 105 2.11 22.64 8.74
C ALA A 105 2.89 21.65 7.87
N GLY A 106 2.22 20.57 7.45
CA GLY A 106 2.66 19.72 6.37
C GLY A 106 2.29 20.28 5.00
N SER A 107 2.62 19.54 3.94
CA SER A 107 2.15 19.81 2.59
C SER A 107 1.88 18.49 1.86
N PHE A 108 1.51 18.54 0.59
CA PHE A 108 1.05 17.38 -0.16
C PHE A 108 1.92 17.16 -1.40
N PRO A 109 2.44 15.94 -1.65
CA PRO A 109 3.07 15.63 -2.92
C PRO A 109 2.13 15.91 -4.10
N GLY A 110 2.66 16.55 -5.12
CA GLY A 110 1.87 16.94 -6.29
C GLY A 110 1.38 18.39 -6.30
N VAL A 111 1.29 19.06 -5.14
CA VAL A 111 0.99 20.51 -5.11
C VAL A 111 2.19 21.34 -5.59
N PRO A 112 1.96 22.57 -6.11
CA PRO A 112 3.05 23.43 -6.58
C PRO A 112 3.89 23.98 -5.43
N GLU A 113 5.17 24.17 -5.68
CA GLU A 113 6.05 25.01 -4.86
C GLU A 113 5.68 26.50 -4.98
N ILE A 114 5.94 27.26 -3.95
CA ILE A 114 5.72 28.72 -3.94
C ILE A 114 7.04 29.51 -3.89
N GLY A 115 8.18 28.82 -3.79
CA GLY A 115 9.50 29.44 -3.65
C GLY A 115 9.57 30.35 -2.42
N ASP A 116 10.18 31.53 -2.59
CA ASP A 116 10.29 32.54 -1.51
C ASP A 116 9.01 33.39 -1.33
N GLU A 117 7.94 33.10 -2.07
CA GLU A 117 6.69 33.84 -1.96
C GLU A 117 5.96 33.49 -0.64
N ILE A 118 5.40 34.54 -0.01
CA ILE A 118 4.50 34.40 1.13
C ILE A 118 3.08 34.65 0.63
N ILE A 119 2.26 33.58 0.63
CA ILE A 119 0.86 33.70 0.23
C ILE A 119 0.09 34.32 1.39
N THR A 120 -0.62 35.42 1.13
CA THR A 120 -1.44 36.09 2.14
C THR A 120 -2.87 36.22 1.65
N GLY A 121 -3.86 35.91 2.50
CA GLY A 121 -5.27 36.03 2.13
C GLY A 121 -6.20 35.98 3.34
N GLU A 122 -7.44 36.40 3.12
CA GLU A 122 -8.55 36.16 4.07
C GLU A 122 -8.97 34.70 4.00
N VAL A 123 -9.26 34.09 5.16
CA VAL A 123 -9.66 32.68 5.25
C VAL A 123 -11.17 32.55 5.11
N VAL A 124 -11.60 31.61 4.26
CA VAL A 124 -13.00 31.20 4.10
C VAL A 124 -13.13 29.74 4.50
N TYR A 125 -13.99 29.45 5.46
CA TYR A 125 -14.29 28.10 5.90
C TYR A 125 -15.35 27.45 5.03
N VAL A 126 -15.09 26.27 4.51
CA VAL A 126 -15.94 25.53 3.56
C VAL A 126 -16.28 24.12 4.02
N ALA A 127 -16.25 23.87 5.34
CA ALA A 127 -16.50 22.56 5.93
C ALA A 127 -15.76 21.44 5.17
N GLU A 128 -16.42 20.35 4.79
CA GLU A 128 -15.82 19.21 4.08
C GLU A 128 -15.44 19.52 2.62
N GLY A 129 -15.52 20.76 2.17
CA GLY A 129 -15.06 21.17 0.84
C GLY A 129 -15.78 20.52 -0.35
N THR A 130 -16.97 19.93 -0.14
CA THR A 130 -17.79 19.43 -1.25
C THR A 130 -18.51 20.57 -1.99
N ALA A 131 -18.93 20.34 -3.22
CA ALA A 131 -19.51 21.37 -4.09
C ALA A 131 -20.62 22.22 -3.43
N ALA A 132 -21.43 21.60 -2.52
CA ALA A 132 -22.51 22.28 -1.83
C ALA A 132 -22.07 23.38 -0.87
N TYR A 133 -20.90 23.23 -0.25
CA TYR A 133 -20.38 24.23 0.69
C TYR A 133 -19.81 25.48 0.00
N TYR A 134 -19.65 25.45 -1.31
CA TYR A 134 -19.13 26.58 -2.09
C TYR A 134 -20.22 27.45 -2.73
N GLU A 135 -21.50 27.11 -2.55
CA GLU A 135 -22.59 27.86 -3.15
C GLU A 135 -22.57 29.32 -2.69
N ASN A 136 -22.60 30.24 -3.65
CA ASN A 136 -22.59 31.69 -3.44
C ASN A 136 -21.31 32.29 -2.79
N LEU A 137 -20.21 31.53 -2.72
CA LEU A 137 -18.92 32.04 -2.23
C LEU A 137 -18.10 32.59 -3.38
N ASP A 138 -17.46 33.75 -3.16
CA ASP A 138 -16.39 34.29 -4.01
C ASP A 138 -15.05 33.98 -3.36
N LEU A 139 -14.28 33.08 -3.97
CA LEU A 139 -13.01 32.60 -3.44
C LEU A 139 -11.77 33.27 -4.07
N ARG A 140 -11.99 34.20 -5.00
CA ARG A 140 -10.86 34.93 -5.60
C ARG A 140 -10.08 35.67 -4.53
N ASP A 141 -8.76 35.46 -4.53
CA ASP A 141 -7.83 36.01 -3.53
C ASP A 141 -8.05 35.52 -2.09
N LYS A 142 -8.86 34.45 -1.88
CA LYS A 142 -9.13 33.85 -0.58
C LYS A 142 -8.28 32.60 -0.38
N ILE A 143 -8.01 32.30 0.88
CA ILE A 143 -7.47 31.03 1.35
C ILE A 143 -8.63 30.22 1.89
N VAL A 144 -8.75 28.95 1.49
CA VAL A 144 -9.86 28.08 1.93
C VAL A 144 -9.40 27.23 3.10
N LEU A 145 -10.23 27.12 4.15
CA LEU A 145 -10.04 26.13 5.21
C LEU A 145 -11.02 24.98 4.99
N ILE A 146 -10.47 23.77 4.83
CA ILE A 146 -11.22 22.53 4.55
C ILE A 146 -11.03 21.56 5.70
N ASP A 147 -12.13 21.00 6.19
CA ASP A 147 -12.12 19.84 7.08
C ASP A 147 -11.94 18.57 6.26
N THR A 148 -11.00 17.75 6.66
CA THR A 148 -10.75 16.44 6.05
C THR A 148 -10.98 15.34 7.07
N ASP A 149 -11.25 14.15 6.56
CA ASP A 149 -11.42 12.95 7.35
C ASP A 149 -10.80 11.77 6.58
N CYS A 150 -9.63 11.34 7.03
CA CYS A 150 -8.87 10.27 6.37
C CYS A 150 -9.62 8.93 6.35
N TYR A 151 -10.58 8.73 7.24
CA TYR A 151 -11.40 7.52 7.28
C TYR A 151 -12.39 7.44 6.11
N HIS A 152 -13.09 8.55 5.81
CA HIS A 152 -14.07 8.59 4.72
C HIS A 152 -13.50 9.08 3.40
N THR A 153 -12.41 9.85 3.44
CA THR A 153 -11.80 10.49 2.27
C THR A 153 -10.28 10.41 2.40
N TYR A 154 -9.71 9.26 2.04
CA TYR A 154 -8.28 9.04 2.14
C TYR A 154 -7.47 9.98 1.23
N TRP A 155 -7.91 10.18 -0.02
CA TRP A 155 -7.31 11.15 -0.95
C TRP A 155 -8.13 12.43 -1.03
N PHE A 156 -7.46 13.58 -0.89
CA PHE A 156 -8.11 14.89 -0.81
C PHE A 156 -8.28 15.58 -2.16
N ASP A 157 -7.91 14.94 -3.27
CA ASP A 157 -7.94 15.49 -4.63
C ASP A 157 -9.27 16.15 -5.00
N SER A 158 -10.37 15.46 -4.73
CA SER A 158 -11.71 15.98 -5.06
C SER A 158 -12.04 17.25 -4.29
N LEU A 159 -11.62 17.35 -3.03
CA LEU A 159 -11.85 18.51 -2.17
C LEU A 159 -11.00 19.68 -2.63
N PHE A 160 -9.73 19.45 -2.95
CA PHE A 160 -8.81 20.48 -3.43
C PHE A 160 -9.18 20.97 -4.82
N THR A 161 -9.60 20.08 -5.71
CA THR A 161 -10.13 20.44 -7.03
C THR A 161 -11.34 21.37 -6.91
N GLN A 162 -12.25 21.13 -5.95
CA GLN A 162 -13.41 22.00 -5.73
C GLN A 162 -12.99 23.42 -5.32
N ALA A 163 -11.94 23.58 -4.52
CA ALA A 163 -11.38 24.87 -4.14
C ALA A 163 -10.70 25.56 -5.33
N GLU A 164 -9.88 24.80 -6.08
CA GLU A 164 -9.11 25.31 -7.22
C GLU A 164 -10.01 25.83 -8.34
N ILE A 165 -10.98 25.07 -8.81
CA ILE A 165 -11.87 25.51 -9.91
C ILE A 165 -12.72 26.73 -9.55
N ARG A 166 -12.81 27.10 -8.27
CA ARG A 166 -13.48 28.32 -7.77
C ARG A 166 -12.53 29.47 -7.50
N GLY A 167 -11.25 29.30 -7.82
CA GLY A 167 -10.24 30.36 -7.78
C GLY A 167 -9.65 30.64 -6.40
N ALA A 168 -9.66 29.62 -5.50
CA ALA A 168 -8.94 29.74 -4.23
C ALA A 168 -7.45 30.04 -4.46
N LYS A 169 -6.90 30.95 -3.66
CA LYS A 169 -5.48 31.36 -3.75
C LYS A 169 -4.55 30.32 -3.12
N ALA A 170 -5.01 29.68 -2.04
CA ALA A 170 -4.34 28.56 -1.38
C ALA A 170 -5.38 27.75 -0.56
N ILE A 171 -4.98 26.57 -0.15
CA ILE A 171 -5.80 25.64 0.63
C ILE A 171 -5.10 25.35 1.95
N ILE A 172 -5.85 25.40 3.04
CA ILE A 172 -5.48 24.87 4.35
C ILE A 172 -6.41 23.68 4.62
N ALA A 173 -5.85 22.52 4.78
CA ALA A 173 -6.57 21.33 5.22
C ALA A 173 -6.31 21.04 6.71
N THR A 174 -7.24 20.40 7.37
CA THR A 174 -7.12 19.96 8.76
C THR A 174 -8.02 18.76 8.99
N VAL A 175 -7.61 17.78 9.78
CA VAL A 175 -8.46 16.65 10.13
C VAL A 175 -9.53 17.05 11.15
N THR A 176 -10.65 16.34 11.10
CA THR A 176 -11.75 16.46 12.08
C THR A 176 -12.24 15.07 12.46
N ASP A 177 -12.78 14.95 13.68
CA ASP A 177 -13.36 13.70 14.16
C ASP A 177 -14.75 13.49 13.54
N GLN A 178 -14.79 12.89 12.36
CA GLN A 178 -16.04 12.56 11.65
C GLN A 178 -16.22 11.04 11.50
N GLY A 179 -15.13 10.31 11.67
CA GLY A 179 -15.11 8.86 11.63
C GLY A 179 -15.37 8.21 13.00
N PRO A 180 -15.23 6.89 13.07
CA PRO A 180 -15.42 6.15 14.33
C PRO A 180 -14.25 6.33 15.31
N GLY A 181 -13.12 6.88 14.87
CA GLY A 181 -11.95 7.16 15.69
C GLY A 181 -11.82 8.63 16.09
N THR A 182 -10.96 8.91 17.05
CA THR A 182 -10.58 10.26 17.45
C THR A 182 -9.15 10.53 17.01
N TYR A 183 -8.95 11.55 16.19
CA TYR A 183 -7.61 11.96 15.78
C TYR A 183 -6.90 12.70 16.90
N ARG A 184 -5.57 12.52 16.97
CA ARG A 184 -4.72 13.27 17.89
C ARG A 184 -4.75 14.76 17.56
N ASP A 185 -4.73 15.61 18.60
CA ASP A 185 -4.83 17.06 18.42
C ASP A 185 -3.67 17.68 17.64
N ASP A 186 -2.50 17.09 17.76
CA ASP A 186 -1.28 17.55 17.09
C ASP A 186 -0.97 16.79 15.78
N LEU A 187 -1.92 16.00 15.27
CA LEU A 187 -1.75 15.21 14.06
C LEU A 187 -1.66 16.07 12.79
N ILE A 188 -0.69 15.76 11.97
CA ILE A 188 -0.55 16.21 10.58
C ILE A 188 -0.42 14.97 9.70
N THR A 189 -1.38 14.73 8.84
CA THR A 189 -1.30 13.67 7.82
C THR A 189 -0.85 14.22 6.48
N ILE A 190 -0.17 13.40 5.69
CA ILE A 190 0.27 13.74 4.34
C ILE A 190 -0.26 12.69 3.39
N GLN A 191 -0.87 13.14 2.29
CA GLN A 191 -1.36 12.27 1.22
C GLN A 191 -0.91 12.84 -0.13
N ASN A 192 -0.55 11.98 -1.07
CA ASN A 192 -0.22 12.41 -2.40
C ASN A 192 -1.45 12.90 -3.16
N MET A 193 -1.24 13.81 -4.11
CA MET A 193 -2.27 14.29 -5.03
C MET A 193 -2.20 13.49 -6.32
N GLN A 194 -3.21 12.68 -6.59
CA GLN A 194 -3.32 11.87 -7.81
C GLN A 194 -3.75 12.71 -9.03
N THR A 195 -4.45 13.80 -8.79
CA THR A 195 -4.86 14.74 -9.84
C THR A 195 -3.96 15.96 -9.84
N LYS A 196 -3.92 16.63 -10.99
CA LYS A 196 -3.18 17.89 -11.08
C LYS A 196 -3.87 18.97 -10.26
N ILE A 197 -3.17 19.46 -9.26
CA ILE A 197 -3.56 20.60 -8.43
C ILE A 197 -2.50 21.71 -8.63
N ASP A 198 -2.92 22.86 -9.14
CA ASP A 198 -2.05 24.02 -9.34
C ASP A 198 -2.19 25.06 -8.20
N THR A 199 -3.04 24.78 -7.20
CA THR A 199 -3.25 25.61 -6.01
C THR A 199 -2.38 25.12 -4.86
N PRO A 200 -1.53 25.95 -4.24
CA PRO A 200 -0.73 25.59 -3.08
C PRO A 200 -1.61 25.14 -1.91
N ALA A 201 -1.20 24.06 -1.24
CA ALA A 201 -1.95 23.48 -0.13
C ALA A 201 -1.03 23.09 1.04
N VAL A 202 -1.53 23.27 2.26
CA VAL A 202 -0.87 22.88 3.50
C VAL A 202 -1.82 22.15 4.44
N MET A 203 -1.27 21.27 5.28
CA MET A 203 -1.99 20.53 6.30
C MET A 203 -1.62 21.05 7.69
N MET A 204 -2.59 21.62 8.40
CA MET A 204 -2.41 22.04 9.79
C MET A 204 -2.74 20.92 10.76
N THR A 205 -2.26 21.05 12.01
CA THR A 205 -2.70 20.16 13.08
C THR A 205 -4.21 20.29 13.30
N LYS A 206 -4.83 19.22 13.81
CA LYS A 206 -6.25 19.24 14.20
C LYS A 206 -6.54 20.41 15.15
N HIS A 207 -5.70 20.61 16.17
CA HIS A 207 -5.84 21.67 17.15
C HIS A 207 -5.80 23.07 16.53
N ASP A 208 -4.79 23.35 15.71
CA ASP A 208 -4.65 24.67 15.09
C ASP A 208 -5.75 24.96 14.09
N GLY A 209 -6.16 23.93 13.32
CA GLY A 209 -7.31 24.03 12.42
C GLY A 209 -8.62 24.32 13.19
N GLU A 210 -8.81 23.73 14.35
CA GLU A 210 -9.96 23.97 15.21
C GLU A 210 -10.00 25.43 15.73
N ILE A 211 -8.86 26.00 16.09
CA ILE A 211 -8.76 27.42 16.48
C ILE A 211 -9.25 28.32 15.35
N LEU A 212 -8.76 28.10 14.11
CA LEU A 212 -9.19 28.88 12.96
C LEU A 212 -10.68 28.70 12.66
N ARG A 213 -11.14 27.46 12.66
CA ARG A 213 -12.53 27.08 12.39
C ARG A 213 -13.51 27.73 13.38
N ASN A 214 -13.21 27.68 14.67
CA ASN A 214 -14.04 28.23 15.72
C ASN A 214 -14.14 29.76 15.60
N ALA A 215 -13.00 30.44 15.36
CA ALA A 215 -13.00 31.89 15.16
C ALA A 215 -13.84 32.30 13.92
N LEU A 216 -13.75 31.54 12.82
CA LEU A 216 -14.57 31.80 11.62
C LEU A 216 -16.05 31.56 11.85
N LYS A 217 -16.42 30.50 12.59
CA LYS A 217 -17.81 30.21 12.99
C LYS A 217 -18.41 31.27 13.92
N GLU A 218 -17.57 31.93 14.73
CA GLU A 218 -17.95 33.09 15.55
C GLU A 218 -18.11 34.40 14.73
N GLY A 219 -17.86 34.33 13.41
CA GLY A 219 -17.97 35.48 12.52
C GLY A 219 -16.75 36.41 12.50
N LYS A 220 -15.63 35.98 13.08
CA LYS A 220 -14.36 36.74 12.99
C LYS A 220 -13.79 36.66 11.57
N LYS A 221 -13.23 37.77 11.09
CA LYS A 221 -12.48 37.77 9.84
C LYS A 221 -11.02 37.44 10.16
N LEU A 222 -10.54 36.34 9.60
CA LEU A 222 -9.16 35.92 9.76
C LEU A 222 -8.38 36.20 8.46
N LYS A 223 -7.19 36.74 8.60
CA LYS A 223 -6.21 36.85 7.54
C LYS A 223 -4.97 36.08 7.94
N VAL A 224 -4.48 35.23 7.06
CA VAL A 224 -3.28 34.41 7.33
C VAL A 224 -2.21 34.66 6.26
N SER A 225 -0.99 34.30 6.60
CA SER A 225 0.09 34.10 5.63
C SER A 225 0.53 32.62 5.66
N ILE A 226 0.89 32.10 4.49
CA ILE A 226 1.46 30.75 4.29
C ILE A 226 2.85 30.91 3.71
N SER A 227 3.84 30.28 4.33
CA SER A 227 5.18 30.09 3.81
C SER A 227 5.48 28.60 3.70
N MET A 228 6.26 28.18 2.69
CA MET A 228 6.57 26.79 2.45
C MET A 228 7.95 26.65 1.81
N ASP A 229 8.81 25.87 2.43
CA ASP A 229 10.08 25.42 1.85
C ASP A 229 9.85 24.04 1.23
N LEU A 230 9.56 24.05 -0.05
CA LEU A 230 9.31 22.89 -0.90
C LEU A 230 10.03 23.10 -2.22
N ASN A 231 10.79 22.09 -2.65
CA ASN A 231 11.43 22.06 -3.96
C ASN A 231 10.93 20.88 -4.77
N THR A 232 10.42 21.15 -5.96
CA THR A 232 9.98 20.12 -6.91
C THR A 232 10.94 20.10 -8.11
N ARG A 233 11.41 18.89 -8.48
CA ARG A 233 12.37 18.73 -9.58
C ARG A 233 12.26 17.36 -10.22
N LYS A 234 12.70 17.23 -11.46
CA LYS A 234 12.97 15.91 -12.05
C LYS A 234 14.20 15.30 -11.40
N SER A 235 14.11 14.04 -11.03
CA SER A 235 15.15 13.29 -10.33
C SER A 235 15.12 11.82 -10.73
N VAL A 236 15.87 10.98 -10.02
CA VAL A 236 15.82 9.53 -10.13
C VAL A 236 15.62 8.92 -8.74
N ALA A 237 14.80 7.90 -8.67
CA ALA A 237 14.66 7.02 -7.52
C ALA A 237 15.22 5.63 -7.86
N HIS A 238 15.27 4.76 -6.87
CA HIS A 238 15.93 3.47 -7.00
C HIS A 238 15.00 2.35 -6.55
N TYR A 239 15.16 1.18 -7.14
CA TYR A 239 14.76 -0.06 -6.51
C TYR A 239 15.98 -0.97 -6.35
N VAL A 240 15.96 -1.74 -5.27
CA VAL A 240 17.07 -2.60 -4.87
C VAL A 240 16.57 -4.02 -4.76
N TYR A 241 17.27 -4.96 -5.35
CA TYR A 241 16.91 -6.37 -5.22
C TYR A 241 18.13 -7.27 -5.07
N GLY A 242 17.91 -8.43 -4.46
CA GLY A 242 18.86 -9.52 -4.37
C GLY A 242 18.13 -10.87 -4.45
N MET A 243 18.83 -11.95 -4.75
CA MET A 243 18.22 -13.22 -5.10
C MET A 243 18.77 -14.39 -4.29
N ILE A 244 17.88 -15.36 -4.01
CA ILE A 244 18.25 -16.75 -3.71
C ILE A 244 17.87 -17.57 -4.94
N MET A 245 18.89 -18.13 -5.63
CA MET A 245 18.69 -18.84 -6.88
C MET A 245 18.00 -20.18 -6.66
N GLY A 246 16.95 -20.45 -7.41
CA GLY A 246 16.22 -21.71 -7.42
C GLY A 246 16.76 -22.71 -8.46
N LYS A 247 16.28 -23.96 -8.34
CA LYS A 247 16.55 -25.02 -9.32
C LYS A 247 15.90 -24.73 -10.67
N ASN A 248 14.73 -24.06 -10.65
CA ASN A 248 14.04 -23.47 -11.80
C ASN A 248 14.29 -21.95 -11.83
N PRO A 249 15.42 -21.49 -12.40
CA PRO A 249 15.85 -20.11 -12.27
C PRO A 249 14.93 -19.08 -12.96
N ASP A 250 14.08 -19.52 -13.87
CA ASP A 250 13.15 -18.70 -14.65
C ASP A 250 11.74 -18.62 -14.06
N LYS A 251 11.50 -19.16 -12.88
CA LYS A 251 10.25 -19.01 -12.12
C LYS A 251 10.55 -18.26 -10.83
N TYR A 252 9.69 -17.31 -10.46
CA TYR A 252 9.98 -16.38 -9.39
C TYR A 252 8.92 -16.37 -8.30
N ILE A 253 9.39 -16.18 -7.07
CA ILE A 253 8.60 -15.67 -5.94
C ILE A 253 9.25 -14.35 -5.55
N ILE A 254 8.47 -13.28 -5.51
CA ILE A 254 8.94 -11.96 -5.15
C ILE A 254 8.43 -11.61 -3.76
N ALA A 255 9.35 -11.23 -2.86
CA ALA A 255 9.04 -10.64 -1.56
C ALA A 255 9.44 -9.17 -1.61
N SER A 256 8.50 -8.28 -1.40
CA SER A 256 8.67 -6.84 -1.62
C SER A 256 8.17 -6.00 -0.46
N GLY A 257 8.65 -4.78 -0.39
CA GLY A 257 8.19 -3.66 0.38
C GLY A 257 8.80 -2.38 -0.18
N HIS A 258 8.41 -1.21 0.30
CA HIS A 258 9.04 0.03 -0.13
C HIS A 258 9.87 0.65 1.00
N TYR A 259 10.77 1.57 0.65
CA TYR A 259 11.65 2.20 1.63
C TYR A 259 11.63 3.74 1.57
N ASP A 260 10.91 4.34 0.61
CA ASP A 260 10.55 5.74 0.71
C ASP A 260 9.49 5.93 1.81
N ALA A 261 9.36 7.14 2.32
CA ALA A 261 8.47 7.38 3.45
C ALA A 261 8.17 8.86 3.63
N TYR A 262 6.97 9.15 4.07
CA TYR A 262 6.65 10.39 4.75
C TYR A 262 7.13 10.32 6.20
N TRP A 263 7.52 11.44 6.78
CA TRP A 263 8.04 11.53 8.15
C TRP A 263 9.19 10.53 8.43
N GLU A 264 9.18 9.87 9.57
CA GLU A 264 10.18 8.83 9.88
C GLU A 264 9.88 7.53 9.11
N GLY A 265 8.59 7.22 8.88
CA GLY A 265 8.14 6.05 8.16
C GLY A 265 8.68 4.75 8.74
N PHE A 266 8.44 4.52 10.05
CA PHE A 266 8.91 3.31 10.71
C PHE A 266 8.02 2.11 10.34
N GLN A 267 6.70 2.28 10.44
CA GLN A 267 5.74 1.26 10.01
C GLN A 267 5.60 1.29 8.51
N ASP A 268 5.45 2.49 7.94
CA ASP A 268 5.27 2.74 6.54
C ASP A 268 6.52 3.38 5.90
N ASN A 269 7.52 2.56 5.41
CA ASN A 269 7.41 1.11 5.40
C ASN A 269 8.76 0.47 5.80
N ALA A 270 9.52 1.13 6.70
CA ALA A 270 10.83 0.62 7.13
C ALA A 270 10.71 -0.76 7.81
N SER A 271 9.61 -1.02 8.55
CA SER A 271 9.37 -2.31 9.20
C SER A 271 9.26 -3.43 8.17
N SER A 272 8.62 -3.18 7.05
CA SER A 272 8.47 -4.17 6.00
C SER A 272 9.76 -4.45 5.25
N VAL A 273 10.64 -3.46 5.07
CA VAL A 273 12.02 -3.72 4.61
C VAL A 273 12.76 -4.60 5.60
N GLY A 274 12.58 -4.37 6.91
CA GLY A 274 13.06 -5.26 7.96
C GLY A 274 12.58 -6.69 7.79
N SER A 275 11.29 -6.88 7.48
CA SER A 275 10.70 -8.19 7.18
C SER A 275 11.31 -8.85 5.94
N VAL A 276 11.43 -8.12 4.82
CA VAL A 276 12.05 -8.63 3.58
C VAL A 276 13.44 -9.18 3.87
N LEU A 277 14.29 -8.43 4.58
CA LEU A 277 15.66 -8.84 4.89
C LEU A 277 15.72 -9.95 5.94
N THR A 278 14.84 -9.94 6.93
CA THR A 278 14.75 -11.00 7.96
C THR A 278 14.38 -12.34 7.33
N ILE A 279 13.37 -12.37 6.46
CA ILE A 279 12.94 -13.58 5.77
C ILE A 279 14.04 -14.09 4.85
N ALA A 280 14.68 -13.20 4.07
CA ALA A 280 15.81 -13.54 3.22
C ALA A 280 16.95 -14.19 4.01
N LYS A 281 17.36 -13.54 5.12
CA LYS A 281 18.40 -14.04 6.01
C LYS A 281 18.04 -15.40 6.61
N ALA A 282 16.82 -15.56 7.11
CA ALA A 282 16.36 -16.82 7.71
C ALA A 282 16.33 -17.97 6.69
N MET A 283 15.95 -17.70 5.44
CA MET A 283 16.01 -18.70 4.37
C MET A 283 17.44 -19.15 4.08
N ILE A 284 18.39 -18.21 4.02
CA ILE A 284 19.82 -18.51 3.81
C ILE A 284 20.38 -19.29 5.00
N ASP A 285 20.17 -18.82 6.23
CA ASP A 285 20.71 -19.42 7.45
C ASP A 285 20.13 -20.81 7.73
N SER A 286 18.86 -21.07 7.34
CA SER A 286 18.25 -22.40 7.42
C SER A 286 18.81 -23.37 6.40
N GLY A 287 19.57 -22.92 5.42
CA GLY A 287 20.05 -23.73 4.30
C GLY A 287 18.93 -24.18 3.37
N TYR A 288 17.85 -23.40 3.24
CA TYR A 288 16.77 -23.71 2.32
C TYR A 288 17.25 -23.63 0.86
N GLU A 289 17.01 -24.70 0.10
CA GLU A 289 17.32 -24.78 -1.33
C GLU A 289 16.01 -24.67 -2.13
N PRO A 290 15.67 -23.50 -2.68
CA PRO A 290 14.39 -23.31 -3.34
C PRO A 290 14.31 -24.02 -4.70
N ASP A 291 13.07 -24.31 -5.10
CA ASP A 291 12.75 -24.75 -6.47
C ASP A 291 12.73 -23.55 -7.42
N LYS A 292 12.07 -22.49 -7.03
CA LYS A 292 11.96 -21.22 -7.79
C LYS A 292 12.95 -20.19 -7.26
N THR A 293 13.39 -19.26 -8.10
CA THR A 293 14.23 -18.14 -7.66
C THR A 293 13.42 -17.18 -6.82
N PHE A 294 13.90 -16.89 -5.60
CA PHE A 294 13.37 -15.82 -4.77
C PHE A 294 14.02 -14.50 -5.12
N ILE A 295 13.23 -13.48 -5.34
CA ILE A 295 13.65 -12.09 -5.51
C ILE A 295 13.19 -11.32 -4.26
N PHE A 296 14.14 -10.86 -3.48
CA PHE A 296 13.90 -9.95 -2.36
C PHE A 296 14.14 -8.55 -2.85
N MET A 297 13.09 -7.74 -2.90
CA MET A 297 13.09 -6.46 -3.58
C MET A 297 12.51 -5.37 -2.69
N VAL A 298 13.09 -4.18 -2.77
CA VAL A 298 12.51 -2.98 -2.17
C VAL A 298 12.59 -1.82 -3.13
N ASN A 299 11.56 -0.96 -3.17
CA ASN A 299 11.55 0.19 -4.05
C ASN A 299 11.47 1.51 -3.27
N GLY A 300 11.94 2.59 -3.86
CA GLY A 300 12.05 3.91 -3.25
C GLY A 300 11.07 4.93 -3.82
N ALA A 301 9.97 4.50 -4.40
CA ALA A 301 8.92 5.38 -4.91
C ALA A 301 7.56 4.67 -4.95
N GLU A 302 7.10 4.24 -3.79
CA GLU A 302 5.72 3.78 -3.58
C GLU A 302 4.82 4.97 -3.28
N GLU A 303 5.20 5.78 -2.31
CA GLU A 303 4.44 6.89 -1.78
C GLU A 303 4.14 7.98 -2.82
N PHE A 304 5.15 8.34 -3.58
CA PHE A 304 5.03 9.33 -4.65
C PHE A 304 6.22 9.27 -5.60
N GLY A 305 5.97 9.37 -6.91
CA GLY A 305 7.06 9.36 -7.89
C GLY A 305 6.79 10.11 -9.19
N THR A 306 5.59 10.08 -9.75
CA THR A 306 5.31 10.74 -11.03
C THR A 306 3.97 11.45 -11.02
N LYS A 307 3.98 12.75 -10.79
CA LYS A 307 2.75 13.54 -10.70
C LYS A 307 1.94 13.54 -12.01
N ASN A 308 0.64 13.66 -11.87
CA ASN A 308 -0.32 13.74 -12.98
C ASN A 308 -0.32 12.47 -13.86
N THR A 309 -0.03 11.33 -13.29
CA THR A 309 -0.08 10.03 -13.97
C THR A 309 -0.91 9.05 -13.15
N ARG A 310 -1.29 7.94 -13.78
CA ARG A 310 -1.98 6.83 -13.09
C ARG A 310 -1.12 6.15 -12.01
N TYR A 311 0.18 6.36 -12.05
CA TYR A 311 1.16 5.76 -11.15
C TYR A 311 1.98 6.86 -10.48
N ASP A 312 1.30 7.90 -9.98
CA ASP A 312 1.87 8.93 -9.14
C ASP A 312 2.34 8.36 -7.80
N PHE A 313 1.61 7.38 -7.27
CA PHE A 313 2.09 6.44 -6.26
C PHE A 313 2.38 5.06 -6.90
N CYS A 314 3.08 4.15 -6.21
CA CYS A 314 3.56 2.87 -6.76
C CYS A 314 4.40 3.05 -8.05
N THR A 315 5.03 4.21 -8.22
CA THR A 315 5.86 4.52 -9.40
C THR A 315 6.99 3.50 -9.56
N GLY A 316 7.59 3.06 -8.45
CA GLY A 316 8.66 2.06 -8.44
C GLY A 316 8.20 0.71 -8.99
N ALA A 317 7.08 0.18 -8.51
CA ALA A 317 6.51 -1.06 -9.03
C ALA A 317 6.17 -0.95 -10.51
N ASN A 318 5.62 0.20 -10.95
CA ASN A 318 5.35 0.44 -12.36
C ASN A 318 6.65 0.46 -13.20
N ALA A 319 7.73 1.04 -12.70
CA ALA A 319 9.02 1.01 -13.38
C ALA A 319 9.57 -0.42 -13.53
N ILE A 320 9.45 -1.23 -12.47
CA ILE A 320 9.90 -2.62 -12.43
C ILE A 320 9.18 -3.48 -13.46
N ILE A 321 7.84 -3.43 -13.55
CA ILE A 321 7.08 -4.26 -14.50
C ILE A 321 7.43 -3.96 -15.96
N HIS A 322 7.83 -2.72 -16.26
CA HIS A 322 8.25 -2.34 -17.61
C HIS A 322 9.69 -2.75 -17.91
N ARG A 323 10.56 -2.76 -16.91
CA ARG A 323 11.96 -3.11 -17.09
C ARG A 323 12.22 -4.62 -17.05
N HIS A 324 11.42 -5.34 -16.26
CA HIS A 324 11.51 -6.79 -16.06
C HIS A 324 10.23 -7.51 -16.48
N PRO A 325 9.84 -7.46 -17.76
CA PRO A 325 8.63 -8.15 -18.23
C PRO A 325 8.72 -9.68 -18.05
N GLU A 326 9.95 -10.23 -17.96
CA GLU A 326 10.16 -11.63 -17.65
C GLU A 326 9.75 -11.98 -16.20
N TRP A 327 9.92 -11.06 -15.24
CA TRP A 327 9.43 -11.26 -13.88
C TRP A 327 7.91 -11.29 -13.87
N VAL A 328 7.26 -10.32 -14.52
CA VAL A 328 5.81 -10.29 -14.65
C VAL A 328 5.28 -11.60 -15.25
N LYS A 329 5.94 -12.10 -16.29
CA LYS A 329 5.52 -13.33 -16.97
C LYS A 329 5.66 -14.58 -16.10
N ASN A 330 6.68 -14.64 -15.25
CA ASN A 330 7.11 -15.88 -14.62
C ASN A 330 6.99 -15.90 -13.09
N THR A 331 6.49 -14.82 -12.47
CA THR A 331 6.24 -14.77 -11.04
C THR A 331 4.99 -15.56 -10.68
N VAL A 332 5.15 -16.54 -9.79
CA VAL A 332 4.06 -17.39 -9.31
C VAL A 332 3.40 -16.84 -8.06
N LEU A 333 4.11 -15.96 -7.32
CA LEU A 333 3.59 -15.22 -6.18
C LEU A 333 4.41 -13.93 -6.02
N PHE A 334 3.72 -12.81 -5.94
CA PHE A 334 4.26 -11.54 -5.47
C PHE A 334 3.69 -11.28 -4.07
N ASN A 335 4.55 -11.27 -3.07
CA ASN A 335 4.18 -11.02 -1.70
C ASN A 335 4.66 -9.63 -1.29
N ASN A 336 3.72 -8.72 -1.06
CA ASN A 336 4.00 -7.37 -0.60
C ASN A 336 3.85 -7.28 0.92
N TYR A 337 4.77 -6.60 1.57
CA TYR A 337 4.74 -6.39 3.01
C TYR A 337 4.47 -4.92 3.29
N GLU A 338 3.41 -4.66 4.07
CA GLU A 338 3.03 -3.34 4.52
C GLU A 338 2.80 -3.35 6.03
N LEU A 339 3.22 -2.29 6.72
CA LEU A 339 2.96 -2.07 8.13
C LEU A 339 3.27 -3.30 9.01
N SER A 340 4.42 -3.94 8.76
CA SER A 340 4.70 -5.31 9.25
C SER A 340 4.81 -5.46 10.77
N ALA A 341 4.90 -4.36 11.52
CA ALA A 341 5.15 -4.38 12.96
C ALA A 341 4.15 -3.52 13.76
N ILE A 342 3.06 -3.08 13.14
CA ILE A 342 2.07 -2.22 13.82
C ILE A 342 1.20 -3.03 14.78
N THR A 343 0.58 -2.33 15.70
CA THR A 343 -0.14 -2.87 16.85
C THR A 343 -1.25 -3.83 16.49
N ASP A 344 -1.40 -4.85 17.27
CA ASP A 344 -2.46 -5.81 17.43
C ASP A 344 -2.36 -7.06 16.55
N THR A 345 -2.42 -8.19 17.25
CA THR A 345 -2.16 -9.51 16.69
C THR A 345 -3.40 -10.36 16.48
N GLU A 346 -4.56 -9.91 16.93
CA GLU A 346 -5.73 -10.77 16.94
C GLU A 346 -6.41 -10.83 15.58
N HIS A 347 -6.19 -9.83 14.72
CA HIS A 347 -6.81 -9.77 13.40
C HIS A 347 -5.78 -9.54 12.28
N LEU A 348 -5.83 -10.41 11.26
CA LEU A 348 -5.08 -10.27 10.02
C LEU A 348 -5.97 -9.75 8.91
N GLU A 349 -5.60 -8.65 8.31
CA GLU A 349 -6.16 -8.28 7.02
C GLU A 349 -5.29 -8.79 5.89
N LEU A 350 -5.93 -9.50 4.97
CA LEU A 350 -5.26 -10.16 3.85
C LEU A 350 -5.79 -9.58 2.54
N ASN A 351 -4.94 -8.86 1.83
CA ASN A 351 -5.24 -8.44 0.48
C ASN A 351 -4.69 -9.48 -0.49
N ILE A 352 -5.54 -10.39 -0.94
CA ILE A 352 -5.13 -11.60 -1.67
C ILE A 352 -5.80 -11.62 -3.04
N ALA A 353 -5.03 -12.03 -4.07
CA ALA A 353 -5.67 -12.43 -5.33
C ALA A 353 -6.71 -13.53 -5.06
N PRO A 354 -7.98 -13.37 -5.48
CA PRO A 354 -9.07 -14.28 -5.08
C PRO A 354 -8.77 -15.76 -5.32
N CYS A 355 -8.04 -16.08 -6.39
CA CYS A 355 -7.65 -17.44 -6.71
C CYS A 355 -6.71 -18.10 -5.66
N PHE A 356 -6.06 -17.28 -4.80
CA PHE A 356 -5.15 -17.77 -3.75
C PHE A 356 -5.80 -17.87 -2.36
N VAL A 357 -7.01 -17.37 -2.17
CA VAL A 357 -7.66 -17.34 -0.85
C VAL A 357 -7.72 -18.74 -0.19
N LYS A 358 -8.09 -19.78 -0.94
CA LYS A 358 -8.14 -21.15 -0.38
C LYS A 358 -6.77 -21.68 0.03
N ILE A 359 -5.74 -21.37 -0.76
CA ILE A 359 -4.36 -21.77 -0.43
C ILE A 359 -3.94 -21.11 0.87
N ILE A 360 -4.05 -19.79 0.94
CA ILE A 360 -3.63 -19.02 2.12
C ILE A 360 -4.41 -19.44 3.36
N LYS A 361 -5.74 -19.59 3.27
CA LYS A 361 -6.55 -20.12 4.38
C LYS A 361 -6.08 -21.49 4.86
N SER A 362 -5.72 -22.37 3.94
CA SER A 362 -5.21 -23.69 4.30
C SER A 362 -3.84 -23.60 4.97
N LEU A 363 -2.95 -22.75 4.48
CA LEU A 363 -1.62 -22.54 5.07
C LEU A 363 -1.71 -21.91 6.45
N LEU A 364 -2.58 -20.92 6.68
CA LEU A 364 -2.83 -20.34 8.00
C LEU A 364 -3.19 -21.42 9.02
N ARG A 365 -4.09 -22.32 8.67
CA ARG A 365 -4.47 -23.45 9.54
C ARG A 365 -3.32 -24.43 9.80
N ILE A 366 -2.57 -24.80 8.75
CA ILE A 366 -1.41 -25.70 8.86
C ILE A 366 -0.37 -25.10 9.81
N PHE A 367 -0.15 -23.80 9.74
CA PHE A 367 0.79 -23.09 10.60
C PHE A 367 0.23 -22.77 11.99
N GLY A 368 -1.00 -23.21 12.28
CA GLY A 368 -1.62 -23.09 13.61
C GLY A 368 -2.20 -21.71 13.92
N TYR A 369 -2.42 -20.87 12.91
CA TYR A 369 -3.10 -19.61 13.10
C TYR A 369 -4.60 -19.86 13.34
N ASN A 370 -5.07 -19.47 14.51
CA ASN A 370 -6.46 -19.64 14.96
C ASN A 370 -7.18 -18.29 15.20
N GLY A 371 -6.51 -17.16 14.91
CA GLY A 371 -7.11 -15.83 14.99
C GLY A 371 -8.09 -15.58 13.85
N ASP A 372 -8.83 -14.51 13.98
CA ASP A 372 -9.70 -14.02 12.94
C ASP A 372 -8.88 -13.36 11.82
N PHE A 373 -9.39 -13.41 10.60
CA PHE A 373 -8.84 -12.66 9.49
C PHE A 373 -9.96 -12.25 8.54
N SER A 374 -9.78 -11.08 7.95
CA SER A 374 -10.55 -10.63 6.81
C SER A 374 -9.71 -10.76 5.53
N TYR A 375 -10.36 -10.66 4.38
CA TYR A 375 -9.67 -10.56 3.10
C TYR A 375 -10.44 -9.63 2.18
N ILE A 376 -9.70 -8.81 1.44
CA ILE A 376 -10.27 -7.83 0.52
C ILE A 376 -10.38 -8.46 -0.86
N MET A 377 -11.58 -8.41 -1.43
CA MET A 377 -11.87 -8.85 -2.80
C MET A 377 -12.99 -8.01 -3.42
N PRO A 378 -12.94 -7.69 -4.74
CA PRO A 378 -11.79 -7.92 -5.63
C PRO A 378 -10.60 -7.09 -5.17
N LYS A 379 -9.39 -7.56 -5.49
CA LYS A 379 -8.19 -6.85 -5.11
C LYS A 379 -8.15 -5.47 -5.75
N GLY A 380 -8.20 -4.44 -4.94
CA GLY A 380 -7.98 -3.05 -5.36
C GLY A 380 -6.51 -2.78 -5.69
N VAL A 381 -6.21 -1.53 -6.01
CA VAL A 381 -4.84 -1.04 -6.09
C VAL A 381 -4.52 -0.45 -4.72
N GLY A 382 -4.09 -1.28 -3.80
CA GLY A 382 -3.76 -0.81 -2.45
C GLY A 382 -2.32 -0.35 -2.31
N ALA A 383 -1.38 -1.03 -2.98
CA ALA A 383 0.05 -0.79 -2.89
C ALA A 383 0.75 -1.37 -4.13
N ASP A 384 2.06 -1.55 -4.07
CA ASP A 384 2.90 -2.10 -5.16
C ASP A 384 2.37 -3.40 -5.77
N ASP A 385 1.78 -4.27 -4.96
CA ASP A 385 1.19 -5.52 -5.39
C ASP A 385 0.01 -5.33 -6.35
N GLY A 386 -0.75 -4.24 -6.21
CA GLY A 386 -1.82 -3.88 -7.14
C GLY A 386 -1.32 -3.64 -8.56
N VAL A 387 -0.11 -3.09 -8.72
CA VAL A 387 0.54 -2.88 -10.01
C VAL A 387 0.84 -4.22 -10.69
N PHE A 388 1.39 -5.18 -9.93
CA PHE A 388 1.67 -6.52 -10.41
C PHE A 388 0.39 -7.33 -10.69
N ALA A 389 -0.62 -7.22 -9.81
CA ALA A 389 -1.92 -7.88 -9.99
C ALA A 389 -2.58 -7.49 -11.31
N LYS A 390 -2.54 -6.21 -11.68
CA LYS A 390 -3.06 -5.71 -12.98
C LYS A 390 -2.38 -6.31 -14.20
N GLN A 391 -1.16 -6.82 -14.03
CA GLN A 391 -0.46 -7.55 -15.09
C GLN A 391 -0.77 -9.06 -15.06
N GLY A 392 -1.61 -9.50 -14.14
CA GLY A 392 -1.99 -10.90 -13.97
C GLY A 392 -0.99 -11.72 -13.15
N VAL A 393 -0.16 -11.07 -12.33
CA VAL A 393 0.68 -11.77 -11.36
C VAL A 393 -0.17 -12.13 -10.15
N PRO A 394 -0.12 -13.39 -9.67
CA PRO A 394 -0.76 -13.74 -8.41
C PRO A 394 -0.11 -13.00 -7.24
N THR A 395 -0.90 -12.29 -6.46
CA THR A 395 -0.39 -11.43 -5.38
C THR A 395 -1.00 -11.79 -4.04
N TYR A 396 -0.24 -11.47 -3.00
CA TYR A 396 -0.62 -11.59 -1.61
C TYR A 396 0.02 -10.44 -0.83
N MET A 397 -0.76 -9.76 -0.04
CA MET A 397 -0.29 -8.74 0.89
C MET A 397 -0.86 -9.04 2.27
N THR A 398 -0.02 -8.93 3.29
CA THR A 398 -0.43 -9.06 4.69
C THR A 398 -0.27 -7.70 5.36
N VAL A 399 -1.33 -7.27 6.00
CA VAL A 399 -1.33 -6.10 6.88
C VAL A 399 -1.89 -6.55 8.22
N CYS A 400 -1.17 -6.32 9.31
CA CYS A 400 -1.72 -6.54 10.64
C CYS A 400 -2.33 -5.23 11.12
N THR A 401 -3.57 -4.98 10.74
CA THR A 401 -4.30 -3.77 11.09
C THR A 401 -5.75 -4.07 11.43
N HIS A 402 -6.40 -3.13 12.07
CA HIS A 402 -7.83 -3.16 12.38
C HIS A 402 -8.72 -2.50 11.30
N PHE A 403 -8.24 -2.31 10.09
CA PHE A 403 -8.93 -1.54 9.04
C PHE A 403 -10.37 -1.99 8.75
N SER A 404 -10.64 -3.28 8.84
CA SER A 404 -11.92 -3.82 8.38
C SER A 404 -12.99 -3.96 9.45
N ASP A 405 -12.63 -3.83 10.73
CA ASP A 405 -13.55 -4.10 11.87
C ASP A 405 -13.91 -2.87 12.69
N VAL A 406 -13.76 -1.70 12.10
CA VAL A 406 -14.12 -0.43 12.75
C VAL A 406 -15.57 -0.42 13.26
N GLU A 407 -16.50 -1.05 12.54
CA GLU A 407 -17.89 -1.21 12.99
C GLU A 407 -18.02 -2.23 14.14
N ALA A 408 -17.16 -3.26 14.19
CA ALA A 408 -17.19 -4.29 15.22
C ALA A 408 -16.52 -3.87 16.53
N MET A 409 -15.51 -3.00 16.47
CA MET A 409 -14.73 -2.58 17.64
C MET A 409 -15.31 -1.39 18.42
N GLY A 410 -16.26 -0.66 17.85
CA GLY A 410 -16.98 0.42 18.52
C GLY A 410 -16.08 1.55 19.03
N GLU A 411 -16.51 2.21 20.12
CA GLU A 411 -15.83 3.39 20.70
C GLU A 411 -14.38 3.17 21.21
N SER A 412 -13.88 1.93 21.19
CA SER A 412 -12.54 1.60 21.72
C SER A 412 -11.38 1.88 20.75
N LEU A 413 -11.65 2.21 19.48
CA LEU A 413 -10.64 2.50 18.46
C LEU A 413 -9.99 3.89 18.55
N GLY A 414 -10.52 4.79 19.39
CA GLY A 414 -10.21 6.21 19.36
C GLY A 414 -8.73 6.58 19.31
N GLU A 415 -7.84 5.91 20.07
CA GLU A 415 -6.40 6.22 20.09
C GLU A 415 -5.56 5.31 19.18
N TYR A 416 -6.11 4.20 18.71
CA TYR A 416 -5.38 3.16 17.98
C TYR A 416 -5.78 3.04 16.51
N ALA A 417 -6.59 3.97 16.01
CA ALA A 417 -6.87 4.03 14.59
C ALA A 417 -5.55 4.21 13.83
N ILE A 418 -5.36 3.43 12.76
CA ILE A 418 -4.14 3.49 11.95
C ILE A 418 -3.91 4.88 11.39
N GLU A 419 -4.98 5.62 11.13
CA GLU A 419 -4.96 7.00 10.65
C GLU A 419 -4.29 7.99 11.62
N ASN A 420 -4.05 7.57 12.89
CA ASN A 420 -3.22 8.33 13.81
C ASN A 420 -1.72 8.09 13.62
N TYR A 421 -1.34 7.12 12.81
CA TYR A 421 0.05 6.72 12.59
C TYR A 421 0.43 6.78 11.12
N ASP A 422 -0.36 6.19 10.24
CA ASP A 422 -0.10 6.11 8.82
C ASP A 422 0.00 7.49 8.19
N HIS A 423 1.09 7.74 7.46
CA HIS A 423 1.40 9.04 6.84
C HIS A 423 1.47 10.24 7.80
N THR A 424 1.69 9.99 9.10
CA THR A 424 1.74 11.04 10.12
C THR A 424 3.10 11.09 10.82
N GLN A 425 3.36 12.20 11.56
CA GLN A 425 4.57 12.34 12.37
C GLN A 425 4.64 11.34 13.55
N PHE A 426 3.60 10.56 13.77
CA PHE A 426 3.55 9.53 14.82
C PHE A 426 3.94 8.15 14.31
N ASP A 427 4.16 7.99 13.01
CA ASP A 427 4.75 6.79 12.46
C ASP A 427 6.26 6.72 12.78
N ASN A 428 6.57 6.22 13.95
CA ASN A 428 7.92 6.09 14.48
C ASN A 428 8.08 4.77 15.27
N LYS A 429 9.27 4.53 15.79
CA LYS A 429 9.62 3.30 16.53
C LYS A 429 8.71 2.99 17.74
N ASP A 430 7.99 3.96 18.27
CA ASP A 430 7.13 3.75 19.45
C ASP A 430 5.85 2.97 19.09
N THR A 431 5.55 2.82 17.79
CA THR A 431 4.46 1.99 17.25
C THR A 431 4.86 0.51 17.12
N TYR A 432 6.11 0.15 17.39
CA TYR A 432 6.64 -1.20 17.19
C TYR A 432 6.04 -2.23 18.15
N ASN A 433 5.48 -3.29 17.60
CA ASN A 433 5.07 -4.48 18.30
C ASN A 433 5.93 -5.68 17.91
N ALA A 434 6.79 -6.12 18.83
CA ALA A 434 7.73 -7.22 18.59
C ALA A 434 7.05 -8.56 18.31
N GLU A 435 5.92 -8.85 18.95
CA GLU A 435 5.18 -10.10 18.78
C GLU A 435 4.54 -10.16 17.38
N VAL A 436 3.92 -9.06 16.94
CA VAL A 436 3.35 -8.91 15.61
C VAL A 436 4.43 -9.06 14.55
N PHE A 437 5.55 -8.38 14.73
CA PHE A 437 6.65 -8.41 13.77
C PHE A 437 7.26 -9.81 13.62
N ASP A 438 7.48 -10.50 14.75
CA ASP A 438 7.98 -11.87 14.76
C ASP A 438 6.98 -12.85 14.10
N PHE A 439 5.70 -12.69 14.41
CA PHE A 439 4.63 -13.47 13.81
C PHE A 439 4.58 -13.28 12.29
N ASN A 440 4.59 -12.03 11.79
CA ASN A 440 4.56 -11.73 10.37
C ASN A 440 5.77 -12.28 9.62
N ASN A 441 6.97 -12.14 10.18
CA ASN A 441 8.18 -12.67 9.58
C ASN A 441 8.12 -14.19 9.41
N LYS A 442 7.64 -14.90 10.43
CA LYS A 442 7.47 -16.36 10.39
C LYS A 442 6.39 -16.78 9.41
N LEU A 443 5.23 -16.15 9.50
CA LEU A 443 4.07 -16.50 8.65
C LEU A 443 4.37 -16.26 7.17
N ASN A 444 4.82 -15.07 6.81
CA ASN A 444 5.09 -14.70 5.43
C ASN A 444 6.21 -15.56 4.81
N GLY A 445 7.28 -15.83 5.57
CA GLY A 445 8.33 -16.71 5.10
C GLY A 445 7.87 -18.16 4.90
N MET A 446 7.04 -18.68 5.80
CA MET A 446 6.45 -20.02 5.65
C MET A 446 5.52 -20.11 4.44
N ILE A 447 4.70 -19.07 4.18
CA ILE A 447 3.84 -19.02 3.00
C ILE A 447 4.67 -19.04 1.72
N ASN A 448 5.72 -18.23 1.65
CA ASN A 448 6.64 -18.19 0.52
C ASN A 448 7.27 -19.57 0.25
N ILE A 449 7.79 -20.21 1.29
CA ILE A 449 8.39 -21.56 1.20
C ILE A 449 7.34 -22.59 0.78
N ALA A 450 6.13 -22.54 1.34
CA ALA A 450 5.06 -23.47 1.00
C ALA A 450 4.66 -23.38 -0.48
N VAL A 451 4.52 -22.16 -1.01
CA VAL A 451 4.22 -21.94 -2.44
C VAL A 451 5.38 -22.39 -3.33
N ASP A 452 6.64 -22.18 -2.89
CA ASP A 452 7.80 -22.68 -3.60
C ASP A 452 7.81 -24.19 -3.74
N MET A 453 7.44 -24.89 -2.69
CA MET A 453 7.43 -26.36 -2.63
C MET A 453 6.29 -27.01 -3.42
N MET A 454 5.28 -26.26 -3.86
CA MET A 454 4.15 -26.77 -4.64
C MET A 454 4.51 -26.84 -6.13
N PRO A 455 4.65 -28.04 -6.73
CA PRO A 455 4.84 -28.18 -8.18
C PRO A 455 3.59 -27.76 -8.96
N TYR A 456 2.41 -27.95 -8.42
CA TYR A 456 1.12 -27.54 -8.99
C TYR A 456 0.45 -26.59 -8.00
N ILE A 457 0.50 -25.28 -8.26
CA ILE A 457 -0.12 -24.29 -7.38
C ILE A 457 -1.63 -24.31 -7.60
N PRO A 458 -2.44 -24.71 -6.61
CA PRO A 458 -3.87 -24.87 -6.77
C PRO A 458 -4.61 -23.51 -6.68
N ALA A 459 -4.51 -22.73 -7.75
CA ALA A 459 -5.25 -21.47 -7.86
C ALA A 459 -6.74 -21.75 -8.14
N ASP A 460 -7.64 -21.13 -7.36
CA ASP A 460 -9.09 -21.33 -7.47
C ASP A 460 -9.79 -20.14 -8.11
N TYR A 461 -9.74 -20.07 -9.42
CA TYR A 461 -10.45 -19.03 -10.18
C TYR A 461 -11.97 -19.13 -10.08
N ALA A 462 -12.52 -20.24 -9.59
CA ALA A 462 -13.96 -20.35 -9.38
C ALA A 462 -14.46 -19.33 -8.34
N GLN A 463 -13.64 -19.00 -7.35
CA GLN A 463 -13.97 -18.00 -6.34
C GLN A 463 -14.06 -16.60 -6.94
N GLU A 464 -13.17 -16.25 -7.87
CA GLU A 464 -13.25 -14.98 -8.60
C GLU A 464 -14.53 -14.89 -9.43
N MET A 465 -14.90 -16.00 -10.08
CA MET A 465 -16.13 -16.05 -10.87
C MET A 465 -17.39 -15.94 -10.01
N ASP A 466 -17.37 -16.45 -8.77
CA ASP A 466 -18.50 -16.26 -7.85
C ASP A 466 -18.74 -14.79 -7.55
N MET A 467 -17.67 -14.02 -7.29
CA MET A 467 -17.78 -12.58 -7.06
C MET A 467 -18.36 -11.84 -8.29
N TYR A 468 -17.91 -12.21 -9.49
CA TYR A 468 -18.48 -11.64 -10.72
C TYR A 468 -19.97 -11.97 -10.88
N ILE A 469 -20.32 -13.24 -10.68
CA ILE A 469 -21.71 -13.71 -10.81
C ILE A 469 -22.61 -12.97 -9.82
N ASP A 470 -22.14 -12.77 -8.60
CA ASP A 470 -22.88 -12.06 -7.54
C ASP A 470 -22.98 -10.55 -7.81
N SER A 471 -21.95 -9.95 -8.40
CA SER A 471 -21.96 -8.52 -8.76
C SER A 471 -22.79 -8.21 -10.01
N ILE A 472 -23.08 -9.19 -10.88
CA ILE A 472 -23.87 -8.98 -12.09
C ILE A 472 -25.37 -8.92 -11.77
N ASN A 473 -25.87 -7.72 -11.54
CA ASN A 473 -27.31 -7.47 -11.49
C ASN A 473 -27.86 -7.36 -12.93
N THR A 474 -28.28 -8.49 -13.50
CA THR A 474 -28.74 -8.55 -14.89
C THR A 474 -29.97 -7.66 -15.16
N SER A 475 -30.80 -7.41 -14.14
CA SER A 475 -31.99 -6.55 -14.27
C SER A 475 -31.63 -5.08 -14.43
N GLU A 476 -30.67 -4.59 -13.70
CA GLU A 476 -30.16 -3.21 -13.79
C GLU A 476 -29.22 -3.04 -14.99
N MET A 477 -28.30 -3.99 -15.20
CA MET A 477 -27.36 -3.94 -16.29
C MET A 477 -28.02 -3.99 -17.66
N ARG A 478 -29.18 -4.61 -17.82
CA ARG A 478 -29.92 -4.65 -19.10
C ARG A 478 -30.23 -3.26 -19.65
N ALA A 479 -30.37 -2.25 -18.82
CA ALA A 479 -30.56 -0.87 -19.26
C ALA A 479 -29.36 -0.32 -20.05
N PHE A 480 -28.15 -0.80 -19.74
CA PHE A 480 -26.88 -0.31 -20.28
C PHE A 480 -26.18 -1.34 -21.17
N TYR A 481 -26.33 -2.63 -20.84
CA TYR A 481 -25.59 -3.72 -21.48
C TYR A 481 -26.50 -4.89 -21.83
N ARG A 482 -26.82 -5.02 -23.14
CA ARG A 482 -27.78 -6.02 -23.64
C ARG A 482 -27.33 -7.47 -23.44
N LYS A 483 -26.03 -7.71 -23.24
CA LYS A 483 -25.44 -9.04 -23.10
C LYS A 483 -25.14 -9.43 -21.64
N ALA A 484 -25.77 -8.80 -20.67
CA ALA A 484 -25.54 -9.10 -19.26
C ALA A 484 -25.78 -10.58 -18.90
N GLU A 485 -26.83 -11.18 -19.47
CA GLU A 485 -27.12 -12.62 -19.27
C GLU A 485 -26.06 -13.53 -19.90
N GLU A 486 -25.54 -13.15 -21.09
CA GLU A 486 -24.47 -13.89 -21.76
C GLU A 486 -23.17 -13.82 -20.94
N LEU A 487 -22.85 -12.64 -20.38
CA LEU A 487 -21.70 -12.44 -19.52
C LEU A 487 -21.77 -13.32 -18.26
N LYS A 488 -22.92 -13.33 -17.58
CA LYS A 488 -23.16 -14.18 -16.41
C LYS A 488 -22.98 -15.66 -16.73
N LYS A 489 -23.53 -16.13 -17.85
CA LYS A 489 -23.37 -17.51 -18.31
C LYS A 489 -21.91 -17.88 -18.59
N ILE A 490 -21.14 -16.97 -19.21
CA ILE A 490 -19.71 -17.17 -19.44
C ILE A 490 -18.96 -17.31 -18.10
N ALA A 491 -19.26 -16.47 -17.11
CA ALA A 491 -18.66 -16.55 -15.78
C ALA A 491 -18.99 -17.90 -15.10
N GLU A 492 -20.22 -18.39 -15.23
CA GLU A 492 -20.64 -19.72 -14.73
C GLU A 492 -19.86 -20.86 -15.40
N GLU A 493 -19.65 -20.79 -16.72
CA GLU A 493 -18.85 -21.79 -17.46
C GLU A 493 -17.36 -21.77 -17.06
N ILE A 494 -16.79 -20.58 -16.85
CA ILE A 494 -15.40 -20.44 -16.35
C ILE A 494 -15.29 -21.01 -14.94
N LYS A 495 -16.25 -20.73 -14.06
CA LYS A 495 -16.29 -21.28 -12.70
C LYS A 495 -16.25 -22.81 -12.69
N GLU A 496 -17.08 -23.47 -13.52
CA GLU A 496 -17.10 -24.93 -13.63
C GLU A 496 -15.73 -25.49 -14.04
N LYS A 497 -15.14 -24.94 -15.11
CA LYS A 497 -13.83 -25.37 -15.61
C LYS A 497 -12.70 -25.12 -14.61
N SER A 498 -12.74 -23.98 -13.92
CA SER A 498 -11.75 -23.63 -12.89
C SER A 498 -11.80 -24.56 -11.70
N THR A 499 -12.99 -24.97 -11.27
CA THR A 499 -13.16 -25.97 -10.22
C THR A 499 -12.52 -27.31 -10.59
N ILE A 500 -12.64 -27.75 -11.83
CA ILE A 500 -11.99 -28.97 -12.33
C ILE A 500 -10.46 -28.81 -12.28
N LEU A 501 -9.92 -27.69 -12.75
CA LEU A 501 -8.49 -27.42 -12.76
C LEU A 501 -7.91 -27.42 -11.34
N TYR A 502 -8.56 -26.72 -10.40
CA TYR A 502 -8.17 -26.69 -8.98
C TYR A 502 -8.10 -28.09 -8.38
N ASN A 503 -9.14 -28.92 -8.57
CA ASN A 503 -9.18 -30.28 -8.06
C ASN A 503 -8.07 -31.16 -8.65
N HIS A 504 -7.76 -31.00 -9.94
CA HIS A 504 -6.64 -31.71 -10.57
C HIS A 504 -5.29 -31.32 -9.98
N ALA A 505 -5.04 -30.04 -9.71
CA ALA A 505 -3.81 -29.59 -9.08
C ALA A 505 -3.60 -30.25 -7.70
N ILE A 506 -4.67 -30.31 -6.88
CA ILE A 506 -4.64 -30.99 -5.59
C ILE A 506 -4.26 -32.48 -5.75
N ILE A 507 -4.91 -33.19 -6.66
CA ILE A 507 -4.65 -34.64 -6.89
C ILE A 507 -3.20 -34.84 -7.39
N LEU A 508 -2.70 -34.00 -8.27
CA LEU A 508 -1.34 -34.11 -8.80
C LEU A 508 -0.28 -33.87 -7.72
N ASN A 509 -0.49 -32.88 -6.84
CA ASN A 509 0.40 -32.67 -5.70
C ASN A 509 0.46 -33.87 -4.74
N GLN A 510 -0.66 -34.56 -4.56
CA GLN A 510 -0.73 -35.77 -3.72
C GLN A 510 -0.01 -36.99 -4.32
N SER A 511 -0.01 -37.09 -5.64
CA SER A 511 0.55 -38.23 -6.36
C SER A 511 2.07 -38.22 -6.53
N ASN A 512 2.76 -37.16 -6.07
CA ASN A 512 4.19 -36.92 -6.28
C ASN A 512 4.63 -36.99 -7.77
N VAL A 513 3.71 -36.75 -8.69
CA VAL A 513 3.99 -36.71 -10.13
C VAL A 513 4.35 -35.32 -10.53
N CYS A 514 5.63 -35.02 -10.73
CA CYS A 514 6.10 -33.72 -11.20
C CYS A 514 6.16 -33.60 -12.73
N LYS A 515 5.66 -34.58 -13.46
CA LYS A 515 5.62 -34.55 -14.91
C LYS A 515 4.65 -33.46 -15.38
N HIS A 516 5.09 -32.54 -16.22
CA HIS A 516 4.30 -31.41 -16.73
C HIS A 516 3.99 -30.29 -15.69
N ALA A 517 4.70 -30.25 -14.55
CA ALA A 517 4.49 -29.19 -13.57
C ALA A 517 4.74 -27.78 -14.14
N ASN A 518 5.78 -27.63 -14.97
CA ASN A 518 6.10 -26.34 -15.60
C ASN A 518 5.01 -25.90 -16.59
N GLU A 519 4.51 -26.84 -17.43
CA GLU A 519 3.41 -26.53 -18.37
C GLU A 519 2.13 -26.15 -17.61
N TYR A 520 1.85 -26.78 -16.47
CA TYR A 520 0.74 -26.41 -15.62
C TYR A 520 0.90 -25.00 -15.04
N VAL A 521 2.07 -24.67 -14.50
CA VAL A 521 2.33 -23.33 -13.96
C VAL A 521 2.21 -22.26 -15.04
N GLU A 522 2.70 -22.51 -16.25
CA GLU A 522 2.54 -21.60 -17.38
C GLU A 522 1.08 -21.38 -17.75
N LEU A 523 0.29 -22.46 -17.81
CA LEU A 523 -1.15 -22.37 -18.07
C LEU A 523 -1.89 -21.62 -16.96
N MET A 524 -1.55 -21.89 -15.71
CA MET A 524 -2.12 -21.18 -14.55
C MET A 524 -1.84 -19.68 -14.64
N LEU A 525 -0.60 -19.29 -14.92
CA LEU A 525 -0.22 -17.88 -15.07
C LEU A 525 -0.90 -17.22 -16.26
N GLU A 526 -1.13 -17.95 -17.36
CA GLU A 526 -1.87 -17.43 -18.52
C GLU A 526 -3.34 -17.21 -18.18
N ILE A 527 -3.99 -18.15 -17.50
CA ILE A 527 -5.38 -18.01 -17.03
C ILE A 527 -5.47 -16.80 -16.08
N ASN A 528 -4.55 -16.69 -15.11
CA ASN A 528 -4.54 -15.59 -14.17
C ASN A 528 -4.41 -14.23 -14.89
N ARG A 529 -3.53 -14.12 -15.89
CA ARG A 529 -3.39 -12.89 -16.69
C ARG A 529 -4.67 -12.51 -17.42
N ILE A 530 -5.39 -13.47 -17.98
CA ILE A 530 -6.66 -13.22 -18.67
C ILE A 530 -7.71 -12.76 -17.67
N VAL A 531 -7.87 -13.47 -16.55
CA VAL A 531 -8.86 -13.17 -15.52
C VAL A 531 -8.57 -11.81 -14.89
N GLN A 532 -7.37 -11.58 -14.40
CA GLN A 532 -6.99 -10.32 -13.74
C GLN A 532 -7.07 -9.12 -14.69
N LYS A 533 -6.68 -9.27 -15.95
CA LYS A 533 -6.80 -8.20 -16.94
C LYS A 533 -8.25 -7.77 -17.16
N GLU A 534 -9.18 -8.71 -17.18
CA GLU A 534 -10.59 -8.39 -17.30
C GLU A 534 -11.16 -7.82 -15.98
N MET A 535 -10.72 -8.34 -14.81
CA MET A 535 -11.10 -7.81 -13.50
C MET A 535 -10.69 -6.35 -13.33
N CYS A 536 -9.44 -6.02 -13.65
CA CYS A 536 -8.94 -4.65 -13.54
C CYS A 536 -9.63 -3.64 -14.48
N ARG A 537 -10.30 -4.10 -15.55
CA ARG A 537 -11.14 -3.23 -16.38
C ARG A 537 -12.40 -2.76 -15.68
N PHE A 538 -12.85 -3.50 -14.67
CA PHE A 538 -14.05 -3.22 -13.89
C PHE A 538 -13.76 -2.76 -12.47
N ASP A 539 -12.50 -2.42 -12.16
CA ASP A 539 -12.14 -1.87 -10.86
C ASP A 539 -12.86 -0.53 -10.65
N PRO A 540 -13.93 -0.48 -9.81
CA PRO A 540 -14.72 0.74 -9.62
C PRO A 540 -13.91 1.84 -8.96
N PHE A 541 -12.91 1.50 -8.17
CA PHE A 541 -12.08 2.44 -7.44
C PHE A 541 -11.21 3.25 -8.40
N HIS A 542 -10.60 2.59 -9.40
CA HIS A 542 -9.79 3.27 -10.42
C HIS A 542 -10.63 3.97 -11.49
N GLN A 543 -11.79 3.43 -11.85
CA GLN A 543 -12.67 4.10 -12.82
C GLN A 543 -13.28 5.38 -12.25
N PHE A 544 -13.53 5.43 -10.94
CA PHE A 544 -14.14 6.60 -10.30
C PHE A 544 -13.17 7.79 -10.24
N ILE A 545 -11.89 7.54 -10.03
CA ILE A 545 -10.86 8.60 -9.95
C ILE A 545 -10.50 9.13 -11.34
N TYR A 546 -10.42 8.27 -12.36
CA TYR A 546 -9.94 8.64 -13.70
C TYR A 546 -11.03 8.91 -14.75
N SER A 547 -12.30 8.68 -14.45
CA SER A 547 -13.39 9.00 -15.39
C SER A 547 -13.83 10.47 -15.36
N HIS A 548 -13.20 11.29 -14.54
CA HIS A 548 -13.55 12.71 -14.35
C HIS A 548 -12.45 13.67 -14.77
N VAL A 549 -11.41 13.17 -15.50
CA VAL A 549 -10.37 13.99 -16.14
C VAL A 549 -10.61 14.05 -17.64
#